data_9bb6baaf62daa8ac7cdb9c81e05a7c83
#
_entry.id   9bb6baaf62daa8ac7cdb9c81e05a7c83
#
_cell.length_a   1.000
_cell.length_b   1.000
_cell.length_c   1.000
_cell.angle_alpha   90.00
_cell.angle_beta   90.00
_cell.angle_gamma   90.00
#
_symmetry.space_group_name_H-M   'P 1'
#
loop_
_entity.id
_entity.type
_entity.pdbx_description
1 polymer ?
#
loop_
_entity_poly.entity_id
_entity_poly.type
_entity_poly.pdbx_seq_one_letter_code
_entity_poly.pdbx_strand_id
1 'polypeptide(L)'
;MSTSINRRDFLRGAAATSAALIAARSAFAFDTKRNFAPVKVARDRIIREVVGLRPYRPSGFVVDAQRFGSKLLVHNYGHGGGGVTLSWGTASLAVDMARDFLIAHKRPRPTRFAVLGCGVSGLSTARLLQRRFQNGPGTVTIYAKDLPPDTTSNIAGAWWSPTSVYETTTPKFDEQFHQACRIANRAFQLLVGPEYGVRWIDTFELIRNEASLGRELPGGNDLYPQLEVHRDPENYFGFPFVKQYSSMLIEPSIYLSALLRDFYIAGGRVVVKEFRNQQEIARLREPVIFNCTGLGSRALFDDEELSPVRGQLEILLPQPEIDYCYLSAGYMFPRRDGIILGGTWDHDDWSLAPNPEQATGILQAHMDIMKNLR
;
A
#
# COMPACT_ATOMS: atom_id res chain seq x y z
N MET A 1 67.57 8.44 -3.95
CA MET A 1 67.03 8.28 -5.32
C MET A 1 65.50 8.42 -5.26
N SER A 2 65.02 9.59 -5.65
CA SER A 2 63.56 9.85 -5.66
C SER A 2 63.06 9.60 -7.06
N THR A 3 62.29 8.55 -7.25
CA THR A 3 61.59 8.25 -8.52
C THR A 3 60.32 9.08 -8.62
N SER A 4 60.36 10.16 -9.36
CA SER A 4 59.16 10.97 -9.69
C SER A 4 58.33 10.19 -10.69
N ILE A 5 57.15 9.76 -10.25
CA ILE A 5 56.16 9.16 -11.15
C ILE A 5 55.59 10.28 -12.06
N ASN A 6 55.73 10.10 -13.37
CA ASN A 6 55.32 11.07 -14.37
C ASN A 6 53.76 11.08 -14.46
N ARG A 7 53.15 12.23 -14.52
CA ARG A 7 51.71 12.44 -14.57
C ARG A 7 51.01 11.69 -15.71
N ARG A 8 51.72 11.42 -16.84
CA ARG A 8 51.25 10.61 -17.95
C ARG A 8 51.17 9.13 -17.63
N ASP A 9 52.08 8.59 -16.83
CA ASP A 9 52.07 7.16 -16.45
C ASP A 9 51.03 6.88 -15.37
N PHE A 10 50.75 7.87 -14.49
CA PHE A 10 49.63 7.78 -13.56
C PHE A 10 48.29 7.78 -14.28
N LEU A 11 48.09 8.62 -15.32
CA LEU A 11 46.83 8.64 -16.10
C LEU A 11 46.66 7.39 -16.94
N ARG A 12 47.72 6.81 -17.48
CA ARG A 12 47.66 5.51 -18.18
C ARG A 12 47.32 4.34 -17.26
N GLY A 13 47.87 4.35 -16.05
CA GLY A 13 47.54 3.36 -15.02
C GLY A 13 46.07 3.46 -14.56
N ALA A 14 45.57 4.68 -14.36
CA ALA A 14 44.18 4.94 -13.97
C ALA A 14 43.18 4.55 -15.08
N ALA A 15 43.51 4.76 -16.36
CA ALA A 15 42.68 4.35 -17.48
C ALA A 15 42.64 2.82 -17.65
N ALA A 16 43.77 2.14 -17.43
CA ALA A 16 43.87 0.67 -17.51
C ALA A 16 43.08 0.00 -16.35
N THR A 17 43.15 0.56 -15.13
CA THR A 17 42.39 0.05 -13.98
C THR A 17 40.88 0.32 -14.13
N SER A 18 40.47 1.45 -14.71
CA SER A 18 39.06 1.74 -14.98
C SER A 18 38.49 0.82 -16.05
N ALA A 19 39.24 0.52 -17.11
CA ALA A 19 38.85 -0.43 -18.17
C ALA A 19 38.77 -1.87 -17.63
N ALA A 20 39.68 -2.27 -16.75
CA ALA A 20 39.67 -3.59 -16.11
C ALA A 20 38.49 -3.75 -15.12
N LEU A 21 38.11 -2.68 -14.39
CA LEU A 21 36.95 -2.65 -13.51
C LEU A 21 35.62 -2.68 -14.29
N ILE A 22 35.56 -2.04 -15.44
CA ILE A 22 34.39 -2.10 -16.34
C ILE A 22 34.26 -3.48 -16.99
N ALA A 23 35.38 -4.08 -17.43
CA ALA A 23 35.42 -5.43 -17.97
C ALA A 23 35.11 -6.50 -16.91
N ALA A 24 35.58 -6.31 -15.66
CA ALA A 24 35.25 -7.17 -14.54
C ALA A 24 33.78 -7.10 -14.13
N ARG A 25 33.12 -5.92 -14.21
CA ARG A 25 31.67 -5.80 -14.02
C ARG A 25 30.87 -6.52 -15.10
N SER A 26 31.35 -6.55 -16.34
CA SER A 26 30.70 -7.32 -17.44
C SER A 26 30.97 -8.84 -17.33
N ALA A 27 32.01 -9.28 -16.63
CA ALA A 27 32.34 -10.69 -16.44
C ALA A 27 31.68 -11.30 -15.19
N PHE A 28 31.07 -10.51 -14.32
CA PHE A 28 30.29 -10.95 -13.14
C PHE A 28 28.77 -10.80 -13.34
N ALA A 29 28.29 -10.70 -14.56
CA ALA A 29 26.93 -11.09 -14.86
C ALA A 29 26.87 -12.62 -14.74
N PHE A 30 26.82 -13.14 -13.52
CA PHE A 30 26.28 -14.46 -13.28
C PHE A 30 24.83 -14.41 -13.72
N ASP A 31 24.59 -14.84 -14.95
CA ASP A 31 23.28 -15.27 -15.44
C ASP A 31 22.93 -16.56 -14.70
N THR A 32 22.72 -16.44 -13.39
CA THR A 32 22.15 -17.51 -12.60
C THR A 32 20.68 -17.49 -12.92
N LYS A 33 20.22 -18.34 -13.83
CA LYS A 33 18.81 -18.68 -14.02
C LYS A 33 18.19 -18.80 -12.64
N ARG A 34 17.30 -17.85 -12.28
CA ARG A 34 16.63 -17.89 -10.99
C ARG A 34 15.73 -19.12 -10.98
N ASN A 35 15.96 -20.00 -10.05
CA ASN A 35 15.11 -21.16 -9.82
C ASN A 35 13.99 -20.77 -8.86
N PHE A 36 12.76 -20.68 -9.34
CA PHE A 36 11.60 -20.33 -8.53
C PHE A 36 11.08 -21.55 -7.80
N ALA A 37 10.97 -21.48 -6.49
CA ALA A 37 10.24 -22.46 -5.72
C ALA A 37 8.75 -22.42 -6.09
N PRO A 38 8.09 -23.55 -6.41
CA PRO A 38 6.68 -23.53 -6.76
C PRO A 38 5.78 -23.31 -5.53
N VAL A 39 4.75 -22.47 -5.71
CA VAL A 39 3.69 -22.37 -4.70
C VAL A 39 2.86 -23.64 -4.74
N LYS A 40 2.70 -24.30 -3.60
CA LYS A 40 1.90 -25.52 -3.43
C LYS A 40 0.42 -25.13 -3.33
N VAL A 41 -0.21 -24.91 -4.49
CA VAL A 41 -1.62 -24.51 -4.57
C VAL A 41 -2.50 -25.76 -4.49
N ALA A 42 -3.22 -25.90 -3.38
CA ALA A 42 -4.17 -27.02 -3.18
C ALA A 42 -5.24 -26.62 -2.16
N ARG A 43 -6.43 -27.21 -2.30
CA ARG A 43 -7.59 -26.88 -1.45
C ARG A 43 -7.36 -27.25 0.02
N ASP A 44 -6.71 -28.37 0.28
CA ASP A 44 -6.36 -28.87 1.62
C ASP A 44 -5.28 -28.01 2.32
N ARG A 45 -4.69 -27.06 1.61
CA ARG A 45 -3.74 -26.10 2.17
C ARG A 45 -4.37 -24.77 2.53
N ILE A 46 -5.65 -24.56 2.26
CA ILE A 46 -6.37 -23.34 2.67
C ILE A 46 -6.51 -23.33 4.20
N ILE A 47 -5.99 -22.31 4.84
CA ILE A 47 -6.13 -22.07 6.28
C ILE A 47 -7.18 -21.01 6.60
N ARG A 48 -7.48 -20.12 5.64
CA ARG A 48 -8.53 -19.09 5.76
C ARG A 48 -9.04 -18.69 4.37
N GLU A 49 -10.35 -18.50 4.29
CA GLU A 49 -11.03 -17.80 3.21
C GLU A 49 -11.51 -16.47 3.77
N VAL A 50 -11.11 -15.36 3.19
CA VAL A 50 -11.44 -14.02 3.71
C VAL A 50 -12.01 -13.12 2.62
N VAL A 51 -12.95 -12.28 3.03
CA VAL A 51 -13.59 -11.30 2.15
C VAL A 51 -13.42 -9.91 2.73
N GLY A 52 -13.00 -8.97 1.88
CA GLY A 52 -12.88 -7.56 2.24
C GLY A 52 -13.65 -6.66 1.30
N LEU A 53 -14.20 -5.58 1.84
CA LEU A 53 -14.91 -4.55 1.07
C LEU A 53 -14.02 -3.34 0.89
N ARG A 54 -13.49 -3.14 -0.33
CA ARG A 54 -12.67 -1.97 -0.66
C ARG A 54 -13.57 -0.73 -0.73
N PRO A 55 -13.22 0.37 -0.05
CA PRO A 55 -13.98 1.62 -0.14
C PRO A 55 -13.64 2.34 -1.46
N TYR A 56 -14.37 2.01 -2.51
CA TYR A 56 -14.05 2.44 -3.87
C TYR A 56 -14.90 3.62 -4.31
N ARG A 57 -14.27 4.55 -5.02
CA ARG A 57 -14.90 5.66 -5.73
C ARG A 57 -14.30 5.75 -7.13
N PRO A 58 -15.10 5.77 -8.19
CA PRO A 58 -14.61 5.96 -9.56
C PRO A 58 -13.77 7.23 -9.75
N SER A 59 -14.09 8.32 -9.04
CA SER A 59 -13.31 9.57 -9.05
C SER A 59 -12.08 9.57 -8.12
N GLY A 60 -11.79 8.43 -7.45
CA GLY A 60 -10.66 8.28 -6.53
C GLY A 60 -10.94 8.74 -5.11
N PHE A 61 -9.88 8.80 -4.30
CA PHE A 61 -9.98 9.16 -2.89
C PHE A 61 -10.37 10.62 -2.67
N VAL A 62 -10.93 10.90 -1.51
CA VAL A 62 -11.23 12.26 -1.04
C VAL A 62 -10.19 12.68 -0.01
N VAL A 63 -9.37 13.70 -0.35
CA VAL A 63 -8.58 14.47 0.59
C VAL A 63 -8.99 15.92 0.43
N ASP A 64 -9.83 16.40 1.37
CA ASP A 64 -10.39 17.74 1.31
C ASP A 64 -10.69 18.26 2.72
N ALA A 65 -10.71 19.61 2.88
CA ALA A 65 -10.93 20.27 4.15
C ALA A 65 -12.11 21.27 4.06
N GLN A 66 -13.03 21.16 5.00
CA GLN A 66 -14.20 22.02 5.04
C GLN A 66 -14.55 22.52 6.46
N ARG A 67 -15.27 23.63 6.53
CA ARG A 67 -15.85 24.09 7.79
C ARG A 67 -16.98 23.16 8.20
N PHE A 68 -16.97 22.77 9.47
CA PHE A 68 -18.00 21.92 10.06
C PHE A 68 -18.53 22.60 11.34
N GLY A 69 -19.48 23.50 11.17
CA GLY A 69 -19.90 24.44 12.21
C GLY A 69 -18.72 25.32 12.67
N SER A 70 -18.40 25.27 13.95
CA SER A 70 -17.21 25.94 14.52
C SER A 70 -15.89 25.17 14.34
N LYS A 71 -15.95 23.96 13.80
CA LYS A 71 -14.82 23.02 13.67
C LYS A 71 -14.26 23.01 12.24
N LEU A 72 -13.12 22.35 12.09
CA LEU A 72 -12.56 21.92 10.83
C LEU A 72 -12.78 20.42 10.67
N LEU A 73 -13.34 20.00 9.54
CA LEU A 73 -13.43 18.60 9.13
C LEU A 73 -12.50 18.38 7.93
N VAL A 74 -11.66 17.38 8.02
CA VAL A 74 -10.77 16.96 6.93
C VAL A 74 -11.09 15.54 6.55
N HIS A 75 -11.42 15.33 5.30
CA HIS A 75 -11.68 14.00 4.75
C HIS A 75 -10.39 13.32 4.31
N ASN A 76 -10.30 12.01 4.52
CA ASN A 76 -9.22 11.13 4.06
C ASN A 76 -9.76 9.69 3.93
N TYR A 77 -10.51 9.42 2.85
CA TYR A 77 -11.17 8.13 2.62
C TYR A 77 -11.34 7.83 1.12
N GLY A 78 -11.89 6.66 0.78
CA GLY A 78 -12.26 6.32 -0.61
C GLY A 78 -11.10 5.80 -1.47
N HIS A 79 -10.10 5.19 -0.87
CA HIS A 79 -8.84 4.81 -1.54
C HIS A 79 -8.94 3.53 -2.39
N GLY A 80 -10.10 2.90 -2.50
CA GLY A 80 -10.27 1.67 -3.28
C GLY A 80 -9.30 0.56 -2.86
N GLY A 81 -8.57 0.01 -3.84
CA GLY A 81 -7.54 -1.00 -3.61
C GLY A 81 -6.22 -0.48 -3.07
N GLY A 82 -5.96 0.83 -3.16
CA GLY A 82 -4.69 1.47 -2.80
C GLY A 82 -4.58 1.97 -1.36
N GLY A 83 -5.54 1.66 -0.48
CA GLY A 83 -5.62 2.27 0.86
C GLY A 83 -4.38 2.07 1.73
N VAL A 84 -3.81 0.87 1.78
CA VAL A 84 -2.56 0.61 2.53
C VAL A 84 -1.41 1.36 1.88
N THR A 85 -1.24 1.21 0.58
CA THR A 85 -0.17 1.83 -0.21
C THR A 85 -0.10 3.34 -0.03
N LEU A 86 -1.26 4.03 -0.12
CA LEU A 86 -1.34 5.50 -0.12
C LEU A 86 -1.46 6.09 1.29
N SER A 87 -1.60 5.28 2.33
CA SER A 87 -1.99 5.71 3.68
C SER A 87 -1.15 6.86 4.25
N TRP A 88 0.18 6.83 4.12
CA TRP A 88 1.05 7.90 4.58
C TRP A 88 0.99 9.14 3.69
N GLY A 89 0.81 8.93 2.39
CA GLY A 89 0.72 10.01 1.42
C GLY A 89 -0.53 10.85 1.63
N THR A 90 -1.70 10.21 1.58
CA THR A 90 -2.98 10.91 1.77
C THR A 90 -3.14 11.46 3.19
N ALA A 91 -2.61 10.77 4.21
CA ALA A 91 -2.56 11.32 5.56
C ALA A 91 -1.68 12.58 5.64
N SER A 92 -0.54 12.61 4.92
CA SER A 92 0.30 13.81 4.84
C SER A 92 -0.45 14.98 4.20
N LEU A 93 -1.10 14.75 3.06
CA LEU A 93 -1.90 15.77 2.38
C LEU A 93 -3.02 16.29 3.29
N ALA A 94 -3.74 15.40 3.96
CA ALA A 94 -4.83 15.78 4.88
C ALA A 94 -4.33 16.64 6.06
N VAL A 95 -3.20 16.27 6.67
CA VAL A 95 -2.62 17.02 7.80
C VAL A 95 -2.06 18.37 7.34
N ASP A 96 -1.44 18.45 6.16
CA ASP A 96 -0.98 19.71 5.58
C ASP A 96 -2.14 20.63 5.25
N MET A 97 -3.21 20.10 4.67
CA MET A 97 -4.43 20.84 4.35
C MET A 97 -5.11 21.42 5.62
N ALA A 98 -5.12 20.64 6.71
CA ALA A 98 -5.59 21.14 8.02
C ALA A 98 -4.73 22.30 8.53
N ARG A 99 -3.42 22.19 8.46
CA ARG A 99 -2.49 23.26 8.85
C ARG A 99 -2.74 24.53 8.04
N ASP A 100 -2.80 24.40 6.72
CA ASP A 100 -2.94 25.54 5.81
C ASP A 100 -4.31 26.24 5.99
N PHE A 101 -5.36 25.46 6.22
CA PHE A 101 -6.68 26.00 6.57
C PHE A 101 -6.63 26.82 7.87
N LEU A 102 -5.98 26.28 8.92
CA LEU A 102 -5.88 26.98 10.21
C LEU A 102 -5.10 28.30 10.09
N ILE A 103 -4.01 28.29 9.30
CA ILE A 103 -3.22 29.48 9.03
C ILE A 103 -4.03 30.53 8.25
N ALA A 104 -4.65 30.12 7.15
CA ALA A 104 -5.44 31.01 6.29
C ALA A 104 -6.59 31.70 7.03
N HIS A 105 -7.20 30.99 7.99
CA HIS A 105 -8.32 31.50 8.79
C HIS A 105 -7.88 32.09 10.14
N LYS A 106 -6.57 32.30 10.35
CA LYS A 106 -6.00 32.84 11.60
C LYS A 106 -6.48 32.12 12.86
N ARG A 107 -6.69 30.79 12.75
CA ARG A 107 -7.15 29.97 13.87
C ARG A 107 -5.99 29.63 14.81
N PRO A 108 -6.22 29.58 16.13
CA PRO A 108 -5.17 29.15 17.06
C PRO A 108 -4.77 27.71 16.77
N ARG A 109 -3.50 27.38 17.08
CA ARG A 109 -2.99 26.00 16.96
C ARG A 109 -3.85 25.09 17.85
N PRO A 110 -4.46 24.06 17.28
CA PRO A 110 -5.32 23.17 18.04
C PRO A 110 -4.46 22.30 18.98
N THR A 111 -4.98 22.05 20.17
CA THR A 111 -4.36 21.19 21.18
C THR A 111 -4.95 19.78 21.17
N ARG A 112 -6.06 19.56 20.48
CA ARG A 112 -6.77 18.28 20.40
C ARG A 112 -7.29 18.02 19.00
N PHE A 113 -7.17 16.75 18.59
CA PHE A 113 -7.60 16.24 17.30
C PHE A 113 -8.46 14.98 17.49
N ALA A 114 -9.51 14.86 16.71
CA ALA A 114 -10.27 13.62 16.55
C ALA A 114 -9.93 12.99 15.20
N VAL A 115 -9.73 11.67 15.19
CA VAL A 115 -9.62 10.86 13.98
C VAL A 115 -10.74 9.82 14.02
N LEU A 116 -11.59 9.81 13.01
CA LEU A 116 -12.70 8.86 12.90
C LEU A 116 -12.25 7.67 12.06
N GLY A 117 -12.23 6.48 12.66
CA GLY A 117 -11.74 5.24 12.04
C GLY A 117 -10.34 4.84 12.50
N CYS A 118 -10.14 3.52 12.70
CA CYS A 118 -8.90 2.89 13.15
C CYS A 118 -8.29 1.93 12.11
N GLY A 119 -8.70 2.06 10.85
CA GLY A 119 -8.01 1.44 9.71
C GLY A 119 -6.70 2.14 9.39
N VAL A 120 -6.02 1.69 8.34
CA VAL A 120 -4.71 2.22 7.96
C VAL A 120 -4.67 3.73 7.75
N SER A 121 -5.69 4.32 7.10
CA SER A 121 -5.75 5.78 6.88
C SER A 121 -5.89 6.55 8.19
N GLY A 122 -6.72 6.06 9.12
CA GLY A 122 -6.87 6.68 10.44
C GLY A 122 -5.62 6.58 11.29
N LEU A 123 -4.99 5.42 11.34
CA LEU A 123 -3.74 5.20 12.11
C LEU A 123 -2.59 6.05 11.55
N SER A 124 -2.39 6.08 10.23
CA SER A 124 -1.35 6.92 9.61
C SER A 124 -1.59 8.41 9.86
N THR A 125 -2.85 8.86 9.74
CA THR A 125 -3.24 10.25 10.06
C THR A 125 -2.96 10.59 11.53
N ALA A 126 -3.38 9.73 12.46
CA ALA A 126 -3.16 9.94 13.88
C ALA A 126 -1.68 10.00 14.25
N ARG A 127 -0.86 9.09 13.68
CA ARG A 127 0.59 9.08 13.88
C ARG A 127 1.27 10.34 13.34
N LEU A 128 0.86 10.84 12.15
CA LEU A 128 1.38 12.10 11.61
C LEU A 128 0.99 13.30 12.46
N LEU A 129 -0.24 13.35 12.97
CA LEU A 129 -0.66 14.39 13.90
C LEU A 129 0.19 14.42 15.15
N GLN A 130 0.45 13.26 15.77
CA GLN A 130 1.34 13.15 16.92
C GLN A 130 2.76 13.65 16.62
N ARG A 131 3.32 13.28 15.46
CA ARG A 131 4.67 13.69 15.05
C ARG A 131 4.79 15.18 14.73
N ARG A 132 3.80 15.76 14.04
CA ARG A 132 3.87 17.14 13.54
C ARG A 132 3.43 18.19 14.55
N PHE A 133 2.52 17.85 15.44
CA PHE A 133 1.98 18.80 16.40
C PHE A 133 2.64 18.69 17.79
N GLN A 134 3.23 17.57 18.15
CA GLN A 134 4.00 17.33 19.39
C GLN A 134 3.38 17.97 20.66
N ASN A 135 2.06 17.85 20.81
CA ASN A 135 1.31 18.59 21.83
C ASN A 135 1.19 17.86 23.18
N GLY A 136 1.98 16.80 23.39
CA GLY A 136 1.94 15.99 24.60
C GLY A 136 0.86 14.89 24.59
N PRO A 137 0.77 14.07 25.67
CA PRO A 137 -0.14 12.95 25.77
C PRO A 137 -1.62 13.33 25.63
N GLY A 138 -2.40 12.49 24.93
CA GLY A 138 -3.85 12.65 24.85
C GLY A 138 -4.37 13.71 23.89
N THR A 139 -3.51 14.32 23.06
CA THR A 139 -3.92 15.33 22.07
C THR A 139 -4.63 14.75 20.85
N VAL A 140 -4.39 13.48 20.52
CA VAL A 140 -5.06 12.78 19.42
C VAL A 140 -5.92 11.65 19.96
N THR A 141 -7.21 11.69 19.66
CA THR A 141 -8.16 10.64 19.99
C THR A 141 -8.66 9.98 18.70
N ILE A 142 -8.51 8.68 18.57
CA ILE A 142 -9.17 7.88 17.54
C ILE A 142 -10.53 7.43 18.08
N TYR A 143 -11.58 7.66 17.29
CA TYR A 143 -12.92 7.13 17.51
C TYR A 143 -13.23 6.12 16.41
N ALA A 144 -13.51 4.87 16.75
CA ALA A 144 -13.78 3.84 15.76
C ALA A 144 -14.73 2.78 16.32
N LYS A 145 -15.58 2.22 15.47
CA LYS A 145 -16.40 1.06 15.84
C LYS A 145 -15.57 -0.22 15.88
N ASP A 146 -14.69 -0.40 14.87
CA ASP A 146 -13.84 -1.56 14.71
C ASP A 146 -12.37 -1.16 14.87
N LEU A 147 -11.59 -2.01 15.49
CA LEU A 147 -10.15 -1.86 15.70
C LEU A 147 -9.40 -3.00 14.99
N PRO A 148 -8.09 -2.86 14.69
CA PRO A 148 -7.30 -4.01 14.29
C PRO A 148 -7.41 -5.15 15.32
N PRO A 149 -7.65 -6.43 14.91
CA PRO A 149 -7.54 -6.93 13.54
C PRO A 149 -8.83 -6.87 12.70
N ASP A 150 -9.93 -6.29 13.17
CA ASP A 150 -11.26 -6.38 12.56
C ASP A 150 -11.56 -5.26 11.55
N THR A 151 -10.53 -4.57 11.05
CA THR A 151 -10.69 -3.54 10.03
C THR A 151 -10.52 -4.09 8.62
N THR A 152 -11.15 -3.47 7.62
CA THR A 152 -10.92 -3.79 6.19
C THR A 152 -9.43 -3.79 5.82
N SER A 153 -8.65 -2.93 6.44
CA SER A 153 -7.21 -2.83 6.18
C SER A 153 -6.43 -4.11 6.56
N ASN A 154 -6.93 -4.90 7.50
CA ASN A 154 -6.31 -6.17 7.91
C ASN A 154 -6.49 -7.28 6.87
N ILE A 155 -7.52 -7.17 6.01
CA ILE A 155 -7.82 -8.16 4.96
C ILE A 155 -7.01 -7.89 3.68
N ALA A 156 -6.44 -6.69 3.54
CA ALA A 156 -5.69 -6.31 2.35
C ALA A 156 -4.56 -7.31 2.01
N GLY A 157 -4.34 -7.58 0.73
CA GLY A 157 -3.15 -8.31 0.26
C GLY A 157 -1.86 -7.59 0.63
N ALA A 158 -1.92 -6.25 0.55
CA ALA A 158 -0.92 -5.30 1.02
C ALA A 158 0.48 -5.49 0.42
N TRP A 159 0.51 -5.51 -0.87
CA TRP A 159 1.69 -5.27 -1.68
C TRP A 159 1.69 -3.79 -2.11
N TRP A 160 2.85 -3.11 -2.04
CA TRP A 160 2.93 -1.69 -2.31
C TRP A 160 2.78 -1.40 -3.81
N SER A 161 1.59 -0.99 -4.20
CA SER A 161 1.27 -0.40 -5.50
C SER A 161 -0.05 0.36 -5.37
N PRO A 162 -0.14 1.60 -5.86
CA PRO A 162 -1.37 2.39 -5.80
C PRO A 162 -2.32 2.00 -6.94
N THR A 163 -2.67 0.72 -7.01
CA THR A 163 -3.58 0.15 -8.01
C THR A 163 -5.03 0.23 -7.59
N SER A 164 -5.94 0.22 -8.57
CA SER A 164 -7.40 0.16 -8.33
C SER A 164 -7.92 1.29 -7.43
N VAL A 165 -7.44 2.51 -7.67
CA VAL A 165 -7.78 3.69 -6.86
C VAL A 165 -8.85 4.53 -7.51
N TYR A 166 -8.88 4.63 -8.85
CA TYR A 166 -9.77 5.48 -9.61
C TYR A 166 -10.00 4.93 -11.03
N GLU A 167 -11.04 5.42 -11.69
CA GLU A 167 -11.31 5.21 -13.13
C GLU A 167 -11.25 6.53 -13.89
N THR A 168 -11.70 7.61 -13.27
CA THR A 168 -11.69 8.95 -13.85
C THR A 168 -10.86 9.89 -13.02
N THR A 169 -10.21 10.85 -13.66
CA THR A 169 -9.33 11.80 -12.96
C THR A 169 -9.71 13.25 -13.23
N THR A 170 -9.21 14.12 -12.37
CA THR A 170 -9.17 15.57 -12.57
C THR A 170 -7.74 16.03 -12.34
N PRO A 171 -7.31 17.18 -12.90
CA PRO A 171 -5.95 17.68 -12.66
C PRO A 171 -5.59 17.83 -11.17
N LYS A 172 -6.55 18.24 -10.34
CA LYS A 172 -6.37 18.32 -8.88
C LYS A 172 -6.13 16.93 -8.26
N PHE A 173 -6.90 15.93 -8.68
CA PHE A 173 -6.76 14.57 -8.18
C PHE A 173 -5.42 13.97 -8.62
N ASP A 174 -5.03 14.13 -9.89
CA ASP A 174 -3.77 13.63 -10.42
C ASP A 174 -2.56 14.18 -9.65
N GLU A 175 -2.56 15.48 -9.37
CA GLU A 175 -1.52 16.11 -8.55
C GLU A 175 -1.47 15.49 -7.13
N GLN A 176 -2.61 15.37 -6.46
CA GLN A 176 -2.71 14.76 -5.14
C GLN A 176 -2.28 13.28 -5.17
N PHE A 177 -2.69 12.54 -6.19
CA PHE A 177 -2.35 11.12 -6.34
C PHE A 177 -0.85 10.92 -6.49
N HIS A 178 -0.20 11.61 -7.42
CA HIS A 178 1.24 11.49 -7.62
C HIS A 178 2.05 11.96 -6.40
N GLN A 179 1.62 13.03 -5.75
CA GLN A 179 2.23 13.49 -4.52
C GLN A 179 2.09 12.46 -3.38
N ALA A 180 0.89 11.90 -3.22
CA ALA A 180 0.63 10.87 -2.22
C ALA A 180 1.45 9.61 -2.48
N CYS A 181 1.59 9.16 -3.74
CA CYS A 181 2.44 8.02 -4.10
C CYS A 181 3.89 8.21 -3.66
N ARG A 182 4.49 9.36 -3.98
CA ARG A 182 5.89 9.65 -3.64
C ARG A 182 6.12 9.74 -2.13
N ILE A 183 5.22 10.41 -1.41
CA ILE A 183 5.30 10.52 0.05
C ILE A 183 5.15 9.14 0.69
N ALA A 184 4.17 8.36 0.24
CA ALA A 184 3.91 7.03 0.79
C ALA A 184 5.07 6.06 0.51
N ASN A 185 5.59 6.03 -0.73
CA ASN A 185 6.74 5.19 -1.08
C ASN A 185 7.92 5.46 -0.15
N ARG A 186 8.30 6.74 0.02
CA ARG A 186 9.38 7.13 0.91
C ARG A 186 9.10 6.76 2.38
N ALA A 187 7.86 6.92 2.84
CA ALA A 187 7.49 6.57 4.21
C ALA A 187 7.62 5.07 4.47
N PHE A 188 7.17 4.22 3.54
CA PHE A 188 7.30 2.77 3.66
C PHE A 188 8.74 2.29 3.59
N GLN A 189 9.62 2.92 2.81
CA GLN A 189 11.05 2.63 2.82
C GLN A 189 11.68 2.82 4.21
N LEU A 190 11.22 3.81 4.96
CA LEU A 190 11.68 4.05 6.34
C LEU A 190 11.12 3.05 7.36
N LEU A 191 10.10 2.27 6.98
CA LEU A 191 9.45 1.27 7.82
C LEU A 191 9.88 -0.17 7.48
N VAL A 192 10.82 -0.33 6.54
CA VAL A 192 11.35 -1.65 6.18
C VAL A 192 11.98 -2.30 7.40
N GLY A 193 11.51 -3.49 7.73
CA GLY A 193 11.99 -4.29 8.85
C GLY A 193 10.90 -5.14 9.50
N PRO A 194 11.29 -6.08 10.34
CA PRO A 194 10.36 -7.02 10.98
C PRO A 194 9.38 -6.35 11.95
N GLU A 195 9.74 -5.20 12.51
CA GLU A 195 8.94 -4.46 13.47
C GLU A 195 7.62 -3.98 12.87
N TYR A 196 7.65 -3.52 11.61
CA TYR A 196 6.46 -3.09 10.88
C TYR A 196 5.97 -4.11 9.86
N GLY A 197 6.67 -5.25 9.72
CA GLY A 197 6.31 -6.27 8.73
C GLY A 197 6.39 -5.77 7.29
N VAL A 198 7.33 -4.87 6.98
CA VAL A 198 7.57 -4.33 5.64
C VAL A 198 8.88 -4.88 5.11
N ARG A 199 8.89 -5.43 3.90
CA ARG A 199 10.10 -5.93 3.26
C ARG A 199 10.08 -5.72 1.76
N TRP A 200 11.26 -5.51 1.18
CA TRP A 200 11.43 -5.54 -0.27
C TRP A 200 11.22 -6.96 -0.80
N ILE A 201 10.60 -7.06 -1.96
CA ILE A 201 10.35 -8.33 -2.63
C ILE A 201 10.32 -8.13 -4.14
N ASP A 202 10.87 -9.09 -4.87
CA ASP A 202 10.79 -9.11 -6.31
C ASP A 202 9.37 -9.46 -6.77
N THR A 203 8.91 -8.71 -7.74
CA THR A 203 7.57 -8.84 -8.29
C THR A 203 7.65 -9.12 -9.78
N PHE A 204 6.89 -10.10 -10.24
CA PHE A 204 6.79 -10.53 -11.62
C PHE A 204 5.37 -10.30 -12.14
N GLU A 205 5.18 -9.31 -13.00
CA GLU A 205 3.92 -9.09 -13.70
C GLU A 205 3.90 -9.94 -14.97
N LEU A 206 3.06 -10.97 -14.98
CA LEU A 206 2.98 -11.98 -16.02
C LEU A 206 2.01 -11.52 -17.13
N ILE A 207 2.52 -11.26 -18.31
CA ILE A 207 1.81 -10.57 -19.39
C ILE A 207 1.70 -11.49 -20.62
N ARG A 208 0.49 -11.62 -21.16
CA ARG A 208 0.22 -12.39 -22.39
C ARG A 208 0.23 -11.54 -23.64
N ASN A 209 -0.16 -10.26 -23.54
CA ASN A 209 -0.30 -9.36 -24.66
C ASN A 209 0.80 -8.30 -24.66
N GLU A 210 1.56 -8.22 -25.74
CA GLU A 210 2.66 -7.25 -25.91
C GLU A 210 2.22 -5.80 -25.75
N ALA A 211 1.00 -5.44 -26.16
CA ALA A 211 0.46 -4.08 -25.99
C ALA A 211 0.40 -3.63 -24.51
N SER A 212 0.38 -4.58 -23.57
CA SER A 212 0.40 -4.27 -22.14
C SER A 212 1.78 -3.93 -21.60
N LEU A 213 2.86 -4.20 -22.35
CA LEU A 213 4.23 -3.87 -21.92
C LEU A 213 4.48 -2.37 -21.79
N GLY A 214 3.86 -1.57 -22.67
CA GLY A 214 4.01 -0.11 -22.68
C GLY A 214 3.28 0.61 -21.54
N ARG A 215 2.45 -0.07 -20.78
CA ARG A 215 1.72 0.56 -19.66
C ARG A 215 2.69 0.92 -18.56
N GLU A 216 2.60 2.15 -18.12
CA GLU A 216 3.32 2.62 -16.92
C GLU A 216 2.79 1.93 -15.66
N LEU A 217 3.69 1.66 -14.72
CA LEU A 217 3.29 1.13 -13.41
C LEU A 217 2.55 2.20 -12.60
N PRO A 218 1.57 1.80 -11.79
CA PRO A 218 0.76 2.75 -11.03
C PRO A 218 1.60 3.72 -10.19
N GLY A 219 1.37 5.02 -10.36
CA GLY A 219 2.09 6.09 -9.66
C GLY A 219 3.42 6.51 -10.31
N GLY A 220 3.89 5.80 -11.35
CA GLY A 220 5.11 6.08 -12.09
C GLY A 220 6.19 5.01 -11.95
N ASN A 221 6.89 4.72 -13.05
CA ASN A 221 7.92 3.68 -13.10
C ASN A 221 9.10 3.96 -12.16
N ASP A 222 9.38 5.21 -11.86
CA ASP A 222 10.44 5.65 -10.96
C ASP A 222 10.25 5.21 -9.49
N LEU A 223 9.06 4.74 -9.14
CA LEU A 223 8.75 4.20 -7.82
C LEU A 223 9.08 2.71 -7.66
N TYR A 224 9.46 2.04 -8.75
CA TYR A 224 9.72 0.60 -8.78
C TYR A 224 11.16 0.31 -9.21
N PRO A 225 12.08 0.12 -8.23
CA PRO A 225 13.46 -0.20 -8.53
C PRO A 225 13.63 -1.46 -9.37
N GLN A 226 14.70 -1.52 -10.16
CA GLN A 226 15.07 -2.70 -10.96
C GLN A 226 13.99 -3.12 -11.96
N LEU A 227 13.24 -2.15 -12.52
CA LEU A 227 12.26 -2.43 -13.54
C LEU A 227 12.94 -2.93 -14.83
N GLU A 228 12.67 -4.18 -15.17
CA GLU A 228 13.12 -4.86 -16.37
C GLU A 228 11.95 -5.48 -17.13
N VAL A 229 12.08 -5.58 -18.46
CA VAL A 229 11.10 -6.20 -19.32
C VAL A 229 11.75 -7.38 -20.02
N HIS A 230 11.25 -8.58 -19.71
CA HIS A 230 11.70 -9.81 -20.33
C HIS A 230 10.73 -10.22 -21.44
N ARG A 231 11.28 -10.49 -22.64
CA ARG A 231 10.55 -11.00 -23.81
C ARG A 231 10.96 -12.45 -24.01
N ASP A 232 9.97 -13.34 -24.13
CA ASP A 232 10.16 -14.80 -24.21
C ASP A 232 11.11 -15.34 -23.12
N PRO A 233 10.88 -15.01 -21.82
CA PRO A 233 11.78 -15.41 -20.77
C PRO A 233 11.70 -16.93 -20.57
N GLU A 234 12.84 -17.60 -20.66
CA GLU A 234 12.92 -19.00 -20.29
C GLU A 234 12.50 -19.18 -18.83
N ASN A 235 11.56 -20.07 -18.58
CA ASN A 235 11.12 -20.49 -17.24
C ASN A 235 10.41 -19.43 -16.37
N TYR A 236 9.92 -18.32 -16.94
CA TYR A 236 9.09 -17.39 -16.18
C TYR A 236 7.59 -17.76 -16.31
N PHE A 237 7.16 -18.78 -15.58
CA PHE A 237 5.74 -19.15 -15.45
C PHE A 237 5.01 -19.47 -16.76
N GLY A 238 5.73 -19.67 -17.88
CA GLY A 238 5.15 -19.94 -19.20
C GLY A 238 4.44 -18.73 -19.83
N PHE A 239 4.81 -17.53 -19.46
CA PHE A 239 4.29 -16.31 -20.04
C PHE A 239 5.28 -15.70 -21.05
N PRO A 240 4.81 -15.18 -22.20
CA PRO A 240 5.68 -14.64 -23.25
C PRO A 240 6.34 -13.33 -22.85
N PHE A 241 5.74 -12.60 -21.91
CA PHE A 241 6.29 -11.32 -21.44
C PHE A 241 6.18 -11.23 -19.93
N VAL A 242 7.22 -10.68 -19.30
CA VAL A 242 7.25 -10.44 -17.85
C VAL A 242 7.87 -9.07 -17.57
N LYS A 243 7.21 -8.27 -16.75
CA LYS A 243 7.86 -7.15 -16.08
C LYS A 243 8.34 -7.61 -14.72
N GLN A 244 9.63 -7.47 -14.48
CA GLN A 244 10.25 -7.71 -13.19
C GLN A 244 10.61 -6.38 -12.54
N TYR A 245 10.32 -6.22 -11.27
CA TYR A 245 10.71 -5.05 -10.48
C TYR A 245 10.66 -5.36 -9.00
N SER A 246 11.33 -4.54 -8.19
CA SER A 246 11.23 -4.64 -6.74
C SER A 246 10.11 -3.75 -6.22
N SER A 247 9.33 -4.25 -5.26
CA SER A 247 8.35 -3.48 -4.50
C SER A 247 8.37 -3.91 -3.03
N MET A 248 7.49 -3.34 -2.21
CA MET A 248 7.43 -3.66 -0.79
C MET A 248 6.19 -4.50 -0.49
N LEU A 249 6.39 -5.65 0.15
CA LEU A 249 5.33 -6.43 0.77
C LEU A 249 5.13 -5.92 2.19
N ILE A 250 3.88 -5.68 2.55
CA ILE A 250 3.47 -5.21 3.86
C ILE A 250 2.62 -6.30 4.50
N GLU A 251 2.88 -6.66 5.74
CA GLU A 251 2.09 -7.65 6.47
C GLU A 251 1.05 -6.94 7.36
N PRO A 252 -0.24 -6.85 6.97
CA PRO A 252 -1.22 -5.98 7.62
C PRO A 252 -1.39 -6.25 9.12
N SER A 253 -1.34 -7.50 9.53
CA SER A 253 -1.48 -7.89 10.94
C SER A 253 -0.35 -7.33 11.81
N ILE A 254 0.89 -7.36 11.32
CA ILE A 254 2.06 -6.78 12.00
C ILE A 254 2.02 -5.27 11.89
N TYR A 255 1.79 -4.75 10.68
CA TYR A 255 1.85 -3.34 10.37
C TYR A 255 0.84 -2.50 11.17
N LEU A 256 -0.43 -2.90 11.14
CA LEU A 256 -1.49 -2.15 11.84
C LEU A 256 -1.34 -2.25 13.36
N SER A 257 -0.91 -3.41 13.88
CA SER A 257 -0.59 -3.59 15.30
C SER A 257 0.58 -2.70 15.73
N ALA A 258 1.62 -2.60 14.91
CA ALA A 258 2.75 -1.71 15.18
C ALA A 258 2.35 -0.24 15.19
N LEU A 259 1.54 0.20 14.21
CA LEU A 259 1.02 1.57 14.18
C LEU A 259 0.16 1.89 15.39
N LEU A 260 -0.71 0.97 15.80
CA LEU A 260 -1.58 1.15 16.96
C LEU A 260 -0.76 1.18 18.27
N ARG A 261 0.21 0.28 18.41
CA ARG A 261 1.17 0.28 19.54
C ARG A 261 1.89 1.63 19.64
N ASP A 262 2.46 2.09 18.53
CA ASP A 262 3.19 3.36 18.48
C ASP A 262 2.28 4.55 18.77
N PHE A 263 1.01 4.47 18.36
CA PHE A 263 0.02 5.48 18.66
C PHE A 263 -0.23 5.59 20.18
N TYR A 264 -0.35 4.45 20.88
CA TYR A 264 -0.49 4.42 22.33
C TYR A 264 0.78 4.89 23.07
N ILE A 265 1.95 4.43 22.62
CA ILE A 265 3.24 4.86 23.23
C ILE A 265 3.42 6.39 23.13
N ALA A 266 2.96 7.00 22.05
CA ALA A 266 2.97 8.46 21.90
C ALA A 266 1.81 9.18 22.62
N GLY A 267 1.11 8.49 23.54
CA GLY A 267 0.06 9.07 24.38
C GLY A 267 -1.29 9.25 23.69
N GLY A 268 -1.52 8.57 22.56
CA GLY A 268 -2.80 8.56 21.87
C GLY A 268 -3.88 7.78 22.63
N ARG A 269 -5.13 8.15 22.41
CA ARG A 269 -6.29 7.49 23.01
C ARG A 269 -7.23 6.94 21.96
N VAL A 270 -7.71 5.72 22.15
CA VAL A 270 -8.76 5.11 21.33
C VAL A 270 -10.05 5.06 22.15
N VAL A 271 -11.16 5.42 21.51
CA VAL A 271 -12.51 5.32 22.03
C VAL A 271 -13.33 4.48 21.07
N VAL A 272 -13.81 3.34 21.53
CA VAL A 272 -14.73 2.51 20.72
C VAL A 272 -16.06 3.24 20.64
N LYS A 273 -16.40 3.70 19.43
CA LYS A 273 -17.62 4.45 19.18
C LYS A 273 -18.02 4.38 17.71
N GLU A 274 -19.26 4.03 17.46
CA GLU A 274 -19.91 4.17 16.19
C GLU A 274 -20.67 5.50 16.12
N PHE A 275 -20.46 6.26 15.05
CA PHE A 275 -21.22 7.48 14.75
C PHE A 275 -22.34 7.14 13.78
N ARG A 276 -23.55 7.62 14.08
CA ARG A 276 -24.73 7.39 13.25
C ARG A 276 -25.05 8.54 12.30
N ASN A 277 -24.57 9.75 12.64
CA ASN A 277 -24.84 10.96 11.88
C ASN A 277 -23.82 12.06 12.19
N GLN A 278 -23.86 13.11 11.38
CA GLN A 278 -22.97 14.27 11.52
C GLN A 278 -23.19 15.05 12.80
N GLN A 279 -24.41 15.06 13.40
CA GLN A 279 -24.67 15.76 14.66
C GLN A 279 -23.90 15.16 15.82
N GLU A 280 -23.73 13.83 15.85
CA GLU A 280 -22.90 13.18 16.88
C GLU A 280 -21.42 13.56 16.74
N ILE A 281 -20.95 13.68 15.51
CA ILE A 281 -19.58 14.13 15.20
C ILE A 281 -19.38 15.59 15.61
N ALA A 282 -20.36 16.44 15.35
CA ALA A 282 -20.33 17.86 15.71
C ALA A 282 -20.24 18.10 17.23
N ARG A 283 -20.73 17.17 18.06
CA ARG A 283 -20.66 17.22 19.54
C ARG A 283 -19.31 16.85 20.12
N LEU A 284 -18.37 16.34 19.33
CA LEU A 284 -17.00 16.07 19.79
C LEU A 284 -16.37 17.36 20.33
N ARG A 285 -15.47 17.23 21.29
CA ARG A 285 -14.78 18.37 21.91
C ARG A 285 -13.61 18.90 21.08
N GLU A 286 -13.10 18.08 20.18
CA GLU A 286 -11.96 18.39 19.32
C GLU A 286 -12.34 19.41 18.25
N PRO A 287 -11.55 20.49 18.08
CA PRO A 287 -11.83 21.52 17.08
C PRO A 287 -11.47 21.12 15.65
N VAL A 288 -10.64 20.07 15.51
CA VAL A 288 -10.22 19.53 14.21
C VAL A 288 -10.51 18.03 14.19
N ILE A 289 -11.22 17.59 13.16
CA ILE A 289 -11.71 16.23 12.99
C ILE A 289 -11.22 15.71 11.65
N PHE A 290 -10.63 14.53 11.64
CA PHE A 290 -10.24 13.82 10.42
C PHE A 290 -11.19 12.65 10.18
N ASN A 291 -11.87 12.65 9.04
CA ASN A 291 -12.73 11.55 8.62
C ASN A 291 -11.93 10.52 7.83
N CYS A 292 -11.67 9.38 8.46
CA CYS A 292 -10.99 8.21 7.91
C CYS A 292 -11.90 6.95 8.01
N THR A 293 -13.21 7.12 7.88
CA THR A 293 -14.20 6.05 8.15
C THR A 293 -14.38 5.06 7.00
N GLY A 294 -13.61 5.19 5.91
CA GLY A 294 -13.72 4.29 4.75
C GLY A 294 -15.16 4.25 4.21
N LEU A 295 -15.74 3.06 4.05
CA LEU A 295 -17.14 2.90 3.59
C LEU A 295 -18.16 3.60 4.49
N GLY A 296 -17.87 3.82 5.76
CA GLY A 296 -18.74 4.56 6.67
C GLY A 296 -18.99 6.01 6.23
N SER A 297 -18.10 6.58 5.41
CA SER A 297 -18.29 7.93 4.86
C SER A 297 -19.50 8.04 3.96
N ARG A 298 -19.92 6.96 3.28
CA ARG A 298 -21.15 6.95 2.46
C ARG A 298 -22.36 7.41 3.25
N ALA A 299 -22.63 6.78 4.37
CA ALA A 299 -23.79 7.10 5.19
C ALA A 299 -23.60 8.35 6.06
N LEU A 300 -22.37 8.62 6.53
CA LEU A 300 -22.09 9.75 7.43
C LEU A 300 -22.03 11.10 6.72
N PHE A 301 -21.65 11.10 5.45
CA PHE A 301 -21.39 12.34 4.69
C PHE A 301 -22.09 12.36 3.33
N ASP A 302 -23.07 11.48 3.13
CA ASP A 302 -23.93 11.40 1.95
C ASP A 302 -23.12 11.24 0.63
N ASP A 303 -22.01 10.50 0.70
CA ASP A 303 -21.17 10.23 -0.48
C ASP A 303 -21.69 9.02 -1.25
N GLU A 304 -22.62 9.25 -2.17
CA GLU A 304 -23.25 8.21 -2.97
C GLU A 304 -22.31 7.55 -3.98
N GLU A 305 -21.22 8.22 -4.37
CA GLU A 305 -20.20 7.66 -5.26
C GLU A 305 -19.39 6.56 -4.58
N LEU A 306 -19.27 6.63 -3.26
CA LEU A 306 -18.49 5.64 -2.49
C LEU A 306 -19.25 4.32 -2.40
N SER A 307 -18.74 3.27 -3.04
CA SER A 307 -19.34 1.94 -3.03
C SER A 307 -18.33 0.86 -2.63
N PRO A 308 -18.80 -0.31 -2.16
CA PRO A 308 -17.90 -1.41 -1.88
C PRO A 308 -17.48 -2.09 -3.18
N VAL A 309 -16.21 -2.44 -3.26
CA VAL A 309 -15.75 -3.47 -4.18
C VAL A 309 -15.28 -4.65 -3.37
N ARG A 310 -16.08 -5.71 -3.43
CA ARG A 310 -15.83 -6.96 -2.72
C ARG A 310 -14.62 -7.67 -3.33
N GLY A 311 -13.78 -8.22 -2.49
CA GLY A 311 -12.65 -9.05 -2.91
C GLY A 311 -12.44 -10.21 -1.98
N GLN A 312 -12.41 -11.43 -2.55
CA GLN A 312 -12.12 -12.66 -1.85
C GLN A 312 -10.66 -13.05 -2.00
N LEU A 313 -10.08 -13.59 -0.94
CA LEU A 313 -8.72 -14.11 -0.88
C LEU A 313 -8.72 -15.50 -0.30
N GLU A 314 -7.93 -16.38 -0.92
CA GLU A 314 -7.58 -17.68 -0.36
C GLU A 314 -6.20 -17.60 0.30
N ILE A 315 -6.12 -17.93 1.57
CA ILE A 315 -4.87 -17.91 2.33
C ILE A 315 -4.45 -19.34 2.58
N LEU A 316 -3.31 -19.72 1.98
CA LEU A 316 -2.74 -21.06 2.12
C LEU A 316 -1.72 -21.10 3.26
N LEU A 317 -1.39 -22.32 3.71
CA LEU A 317 -0.27 -22.57 4.62
C LEU A 317 0.98 -21.82 4.16
N PRO A 318 1.74 -21.19 5.08
CA PRO A 318 2.96 -20.49 4.75
C PRO A 318 3.98 -21.36 4.02
N GLN A 319 4.73 -20.77 3.12
CA GLN A 319 5.87 -21.38 2.43
C GLN A 319 7.06 -20.40 2.50
N PRO A 320 7.95 -20.55 3.48
CA PRO A 320 9.07 -19.62 3.69
C PRO A 320 10.07 -19.58 2.52
N GLU A 321 10.11 -20.63 1.69
CA GLU A 321 10.92 -20.71 0.49
C GLU A 321 10.45 -19.82 -0.67
N ILE A 322 9.24 -19.25 -0.59
CA ILE A 322 8.72 -18.34 -1.61
C ILE A 322 9.19 -16.92 -1.30
N ASP A 323 10.09 -16.42 -2.13
CA ASP A 323 10.75 -15.12 -1.99
C ASP A 323 10.38 -14.13 -3.10
N TYR A 324 9.27 -14.35 -3.80
CA TYR A 324 8.78 -13.54 -4.91
C TYR A 324 7.26 -13.33 -4.84
N CYS A 325 6.80 -12.25 -5.47
CA CYS A 325 5.39 -12.03 -5.79
C CYS A 325 5.16 -12.23 -7.28
N TYR A 326 3.94 -12.61 -7.67
CA TYR A 326 3.53 -12.46 -9.06
C TYR A 326 2.12 -11.86 -9.19
N LEU A 327 1.91 -11.20 -10.32
CA LEU A 327 0.64 -10.60 -10.74
C LEU A 327 0.27 -11.18 -12.10
N SER A 328 -0.99 -11.56 -12.26
CA SER A 328 -1.57 -12.08 -13.50
C SER A 328 -3.05 -11.75 -13.54
N ALA A 329 -3.94 -12.69 -13.89
CA ALA A 329 -5.38 -12.57 -13.68
C ALA A 329 -5.77 -12.45 -12.19
N GLY A 330 -4.86 -12.85 -11.29
CA GLY A 330 -4.88 -12.66 -9.85
C GLY A 330 -3.49 -12.27 -9.36
N TYR A 331 -3.25 -12.38 -8.06
CA TYR A 331 -1.95 -12.10 -7.46
C TYR A 331 -1.59 -13.12 -6.38
N MET A 332 -0.29 -13.34 -6.21
CA MET A 332 0.25 -14.16 -5.12
C MET A 332 1.25 -13.36 -4.29
N PHE A 333 1.01 -13.32 -2.98
CA PHE A 333 1.87 -12.64 -2.01
C PHE A 333 2.27 -13.58 -0.89
N PRO A 334 3.60 -13.86 -0.70
CA PRO A 334 4.09 -14.75 0.34
C PRO A 334 4.28 -13.99 1.65
N ARG A 335 3.22 -13.94 2.46
CA ARG A 335 3.28 -13.37 3.80
C ARG A 335 3.68 -14.44 4.82
N ARG A 336 4.10 -14.02 6.02
CA ARG A 336 4.44 -14.95 7.11
C ARG A 336 3.23 -15.68 7.66
N ASP A 337 2.05 -15.04 7.59
CA ASP A 337 0.78 -15.61 8.04
C ASP A 337 0.07 -16.47 6.97
N GLY A 338 0.68 -16.66 5.82
CA GLY A 338 0.20 -17.52 4.74
C GLY A 338 0.53 -17.02 3.35
N ILE A 339 0.40 -17.89 2.35
CA ILE A 339 0.44 -17.51 0.94
C ILE A 339 -0.92 -16.93 0.57
N ILE A 340 -0.95 -15.67 0.19
CA ILE A 340 -2.17 -14.98 -0.23
C ILE A 340 -2.38 -15.19 -1.70
N LEU A 341 -3.48 -15.81 -2.07
CA LEU A 341 -3.95 -15.90 -3.44
C LEU A 341 -5.16 -14.97 -3.60
N GLY A 342 -5.05 -14.04 -4.51
CA GLY A 342 -6.09 -13.07 -4.76
C GLY A 342 -6.31 -12.84 -6.24
N GLY A 343 -7.36 -12.17 -6.60
CA GLY A 343 -8.54 -11.86 -5.82
C GLY A 343 -9.67 -11.50 -6.75
N THR A 344 -10.88 -11.41 -6.20
CA THR A 344 -12.04 -11.02 -6.97
C THR A 344 -12.24 -9.51 -6.96
N TRP A 345 -13.11 -9.03 -7.87
CA TRP A 345 -13.43 -7.61 -8.04
C TRP A 345 -14.92 -7.47 -8.36
N ASP A 346 -15.76 -7.52 -7.31
CA ASP A 346 -17.21 -7.50 -7.45
C ASP A 346 -17.75 -6.15 -6.99
N HIS A 347 -18.25 -5.34 -7.94
CA HIS A 347 -18.80 -4.02 -7.65
C HIS A 347 -20.14 -4.11 -6.91
N ASP A 348 -20.38 -3.17 -6.00
CA ASP A 348 -21.62 -3.00 -5.24
C ASP A 348 -22.09 -4.24 -4.45
N ASP A 349 -21.19 -5.20 -4.24
CA ASP A 349 -21.46 -6.37 -3.40
C ASP A 349 -21.01 -6.12 -1.95
N TRP A 350 -21.99 -6.10 -1.04
CA TRP A 350 -21.81 -5.90 0.39
C TRP A 350 -21.61 -7.19 1.18
N SER A 351 -21.66 -8.34 0.51
CA SER A 351 -21.52 -9.66 1.15
C SER A 351 -20.11 -9.84 1.70
N LEU A 352 -20.02 -10.30 2.95
CA LEU A 352 -18.78 -10.74 3.59
C LEU A 352 -18.66 -12.28 3.61
N ALA A 353 -19.65 -13.00 3.07
CA ALA A 353 -19.60 -14.45 3.00
C ALA A 353 -18.65 -14.91 1.89
N PRO A 354 -17.73 -15.86 2.13
CA PRO A 354 -16.93 -16.47 1.09
C PRO A 354 -17.81 -17.16 0.04
N ASN A 355 -17.41 -17.07 -1.23
CA ASN A 355 -18.07 -17.74 -2.35
C ASN A 355 -17.20 -18.95 -2.79
N PRO A 356 -17.71 -20.20 -2.68
CA PRO A 356 -16.95 -21.40 -3.01
C PRO A 356 -16.57 -21.51 -4.50
N GLU A 357 -17.38 -20.94 -5.40
CA GLU A 357 -17.06 -20.93 -6.84
C GLU A 357 -15.90 -20.00 -7.13
N GLN A 358 -15.88 -18.81 -6.51
CA GLN A 358 -14.74 -17.88 -6.60
C GLN A 358 -13.47 -18.49 -5.99
N ALA A 359 -13.57 -19.17 -4.85
CA ALA A 359 -12.44 -19.89 -4.25
C ALA A 359 -11.86 -20.93 -5.22
N THR A 360 -12.73 -21.71 -5.86
CA THR A 360 -12.33 -22.71 -6.86
C THR A 360 -11.64 -22.04 -8.06
N GLY A 361 -12.19 -20.94 -8.56
CA GLY A 361 -11.61 -20.18 -9.68
C GLY A 361 -10.25 -19.60 -9.34
N ILE A 362 -10.07 -19.01 -8.14
CA ILE A 362 -8.80 -18.51 -7.66
C ILE A 362 -7.75 -19.63 -7.62
N LEU A 363 -8.06 -20.77 -6.97
CA LEU A 363 -7.12 -21.89 -6.90
C LEU A 363 -6.74 -22.41 -8.27
N GLN A 364 -7.71 -22.60 -9.18
CA GLN A 364 -7.44 -23.10 -10.52
C GLN A 364 -6.51 -22.18 -11.32
N ALA A 365 -6.76 -20.88 -11.28
CA ALA A 365 -5.92 -19.90 -11.98
C ALA A 365 -4.44 -19.97 -11.50
N HIS A 366 -4.23 -20.09 -10.20
CA HIS A 366 -2.89 -20.19 -9.63
C HIS A 366 -2.24 -21.57 -9.84
N MET A 367 -3.00 -22.66 -9.81
CA MET A 367 -2.50 -23.99 -10.20
C MET A 367 -2.01 -24.01 -11.65
N ASP A 368 -2.73 -23.34 -12.56
CA ASP A 368 -2.35 -23.31 -13.98
C ASP A 368 -1.08 -22.48 -14.21
N ILE A 369 -0.84 -21.42 -13.41
CA ILE A 369 0.44 -20.70 -13.44
C ILE A 369 1.56 -21.63 -12.95
N MET A 370 1.38 -22.34 -11.85
CA MET A 370 2.42 -23.18 -11.25
C MET A 370 2.76 -24.41 -12.10
N LYS A 371 1.83 -24.95 -12.91
CA LYS A 371 2.14 -26.05 -13.86
C LYS A 371 3.17 -25.65 -14.92
N ASN A 372 3.27 -24.38 -15.25
CA ASN A 372 4.17 -23.85 -16.26
C ASN A 372 5.48 -23.32 -15.68
N LEU A 373 5.63 -23.33 -14.37
CA LEU A 373 6.89 -22.99 -13.70
C LEU A 373 7.90 -24.09 -13.90
N ARG A 374 9.10 -23.77 -14.42
CA ARG A 374 10.18 -24.71 -14.73
C ARG A 374 11.44 -24.38 -13.93
#